data_c23bb770d8385655eef7d09eda7927f0
#
_entry.id   c23bb770d8385655eef7d09eda7927f0
#
_cell.length_a   1.000
_cell.length_b   1.000
_cell.length_c   1.000
_cell.angle_alpha   90.00
_cell.angle_beta   90.00
_cell.angle_gamma   90.00
#
_symmetry.space_group_name_H-M   'P 1'
#
loop_
_entity.id
_entity.type
_entity.pdbx_description
1 polymer ?
#
loop_
_entity_poly.entity_id
_entity_poly.type
_entity_poly.pdbx_seq_one_letter_code
_entity_poly.pdbx_strand_id
1 'polypeptide(L)'
;MAYPYEAGEIERFTPASLANLENPPVFRLRAASRRERRRYDRLLIEEGLRRHDKEALREELIRGLSALSSPDEVERWEPLLRQHWEAKDEFDKEDRDAEDGEPVTFVPPGPSEDEIQTITRGIHENWAQLRKLAADNLIFNREAPALLISVVLSGWSGLSTPFASREGTIPLDTMDKLDSDLTALEEEHGLKPGTAFVELYIAATNRMFLSADAEKNSSSPAPSPTDQQPSTNGPASTAGTSTASAISEPTPAS
;
A
#
# COMPACT_ATOMS: atom_id res chain seq x y z
N MET A 1 19.73 1.23 4.69
CA MET A 1 19.88 2.69 4.44
C MET A 1 18.85 3.08 3.40
N ALA A 2 17.78 3.77 3.79
CA ALA A 2 16.84 4.31 2.83
C ALA A 2 17.44 5.59 2.24
N TYR A 3 17.65 5.63 0.95
CA TYR A 3 18.06 6.85 0.27
C TYR A 3 16.89 7.82 0.24
N PRO A 4 17.07 9.12 0.57
CA PRO A 4 16.03 10.11 0.39
C PRO A 4 15.77 10.28 -1.10
N TYR A 5 14.56 9.95 -1.56
CA TYR A 5 14.15 10.22 -2.94
C TYR A 5 13.73 11.68 -3.05
N GLU A 6 14.28 12.40 -4.01
CA GLU A 6 13.78 13.71 -4.39
C GLU A 6 12.43 13.55 -5.12
N ALA A 7 11.46 14.43 -4.82
CA ALA A 7 10.18 14.44 -5.52
C ALA A 7 10.41 14.67 -7.01
N GLY A 8 10.05 13.66 -7.85
CA GLY A 8 10.28 13.69 -9.30
C GLY A 8 11.51 12.89 -9.77
N GLU A 9 12.28 12.31 -8.87
CA GLU A 9 13.36 11.38 -9.26
C GLU A 9 12.78 10.16 -9.99
N ILE A 10 13.34 9.88 -11.16
CA ILE A 10 12.97 8.73 -11.99
C ILE A 10 14.00 7.63 -11.80
N GLU A 11 13.57 6.53 -11.22
CA GLU A 11 14.37 5.31 -11.16
C GLU A 11 14.17 4.47 -12.41
N ARG A 12 15.27 3.86 -12.87
CA ARG A 12 15.23 2.80 -13.89
C ARG A 12 15.16 1.46 -13.18
N PHE A 13 14.14 0.70 -13.49
CA PHE A 13 13.89 -0.62 -12.94
C PHE A 13 13.85 -1.65 -14.06
N THR A 14 14.53 -2.77 -13.87
CA THR A 14 14.44 -3.95 -14.73
C THR A 14 14.05 -5.12 -13.84
N PRO A 15 12.97 -5.88 -14.16
CA PRO A 15 12.61 -7.06 -13.41
C PRO A 15 13.80 -8.03 -13.30
N ALA A 16 14.06 -8.54 -12.10
CA ALA A 16 15.19 -9.44 -11.86
C ALA A 16 15.05 -10.74 -12.66
N SER A 17 13.82 -11.22 -12.85
CA SER A 17 13.50 -12.37 -13.68
C SER A 17 13.91 -12.20 -15.15
N LEU A 18 13.91 -10.97 -15.68
CA LEU A 18 14.22 -10.67 -17.07
C LEU A 18 15.60 -9.99 -17.26
N ALA A 19 16.34 -9.74 -16.19
CA ALA A 19 17.59 -8.97 -16.23
C ALA A 19 18.70 -9.61 -17.07
N ASN A 20 18.66 -10.94 -17.25
CA ASN A 20 19.68 -11.69 -18.00
C ASN A 20 19.40 -11.79 -19.51
N LEU A 21 18.32 -11.18 -20.01
CA LEU A 21 18.00 -11.16 -21.42
C LEU A 21 18.99 -10.25 -22.18
N GLU A 22 19.17 -10.50 -23.47
CA GLU A 22 20.02 -9.65 -24.33
C GLU A 22 19.50 -8.21 -24.38
N ASN A 23 18.18 -8.03 -24.41
CA ASN A 23 17.52 -6.72 -24.41
C ASN A 23 16.39 -6.70 -23.35
N PRO A 24 16.73 -6.58 -22.06
CA PRO A 24 15.75 -6.62 -21.00
C PRO A 24 14.83 -5.41 -21.05
N PRO A 25 13.55 -5.53 -20.69
CA PRO A 25 12.65 -4.40 -20.56
C PRO A 25 13.11 -3.49 -19.41
N VAL A 26 13.11 -2.17 -19.66
CA VAL A 26 13.49 -1.16 -18.68
C VAL A 26 12.30 -0.24 -18.41
N PHE A 27 11.88 -0.16 -17.17
CA PHE A 27 10.80 0.68 -16.67
C PHE A 27 11.35 1.94 -16.01
N ARG A 28 10.62 3.04 -16.11
CA ARG A 28 10.92 4.30 -15.43
C ARG A 28 9.85 4.57 -14.39
N LEU A 29 10.22 4.41 -13.13
CA LEU A 29 9.34 4.61 -11.98
C LEU A 29 9.64 5.97 -11.34
N ARG A 30 8.60 6.73 -11.01
CA ARG A 30 8.72 8.00 -10.28
C ARG A 30 8.18 7.85 -8.87
N ALA A 31 8.74 8.58 -7.92
CA ALA A 31 8.16 8.68 -6.59
C ALA A 31 6.80 9.37 -6.64
N ALA A 32 5.78 8.78 -6.04
CA ALA A 32 4.44 9.33 -6.04
C ALA A 32 4.31 10.53 -5.10
N SER A 33 3.83 11.65 -5.64
CA SER A 33 3.41 12.81 -4.86
C SER A 33 2.09 12.53 -4.13
N ARG A 34 1.73 13.40 -3.15
CA ARG A 34 0.43 13.33 -2.47
C ARG A 34 -0.76 13.41 -3.45
N ARG A 35 -0.59 14.11 -4.58
CA ARG A 35 -1.63 14.21 -5.61
C ARG A 35 -1.83 12.87 -6.32
N GLU A 36 -0.76 12.16 -6.60
CA GLU A 36 -0.78 10.85 -7.26
C GLU A 36 -1.35 9.78 -6.35
N ARG A 37 -1.01 9.79 -5.05
CA ARG A 37 -1.62 8.88 -4.07
C ARG A 37 -3.14 9.06 -4.00
N ARG A 38 -3.62 10.32 -3.91
CA ARG A 38 -5.07 10.63 -3.95
C ARG A 38 -5.71 10.24 -5.28
N ARG A 39 -4.94 10.27 -6.37
CA ARG A 39 -5.43 9.81 -7.68
C ARG A 39 -5.61 8.31 -7.68
N TYR A 40 -4.65 7.56 -7.16
CA TYR A 40 -4.77 6.11 -6.99
C TYR A 40 -6.00 5.75 -6.15
N ASP A 41 -6.19 6.39 -4.99
CA ASP A 41 -7.37 6.17 -4.14
C ASP A 41 -8.67 6.44 -4.90
N ARG A 42 -8.70 7.49 -5.74
CA ARG A 42 -9.85 7.80 -6.58
C ARG A 42 -10.10 6.73 -7.64
N LEU A 43 -9.06 6.27 -8.32
CA LEU A 43 -9.18 5.22 -9.32
C LEU A 43 -9.74 3.93 -8.71
N LEU A 44 -9.29 3.53 -7.52
CA LEU A 44 -9.86 2.38 -6.81
C LEU A 44 -11.37 2.52 -6.60
N ILE A 45 -11.83 3.73 -6.23
CA ILE A 45 -13.25 4.01 -6.02
C ILE A 45 -14.03 4.04 -7.35
N GLU A 46 -13.49 4.66 -8.38
CA GLU A 46 -14.08 4.77 -9.73
C GLU A 46 -14.26 3.39 -10.37
N GLU A 47 -13.29 2.48 -10.19
CA GLU A 47 -13.36 1.09 -10.64
C GLU A 47 -14.17 0.18 -9.70
N GLY A 48 -14.71 0.74 -8.59
CA GLY A 48 -15.52 0.00 -7.63
C GLY A 48 -14.74 -1.04 -6.81
N LEU A 49 -13.41 -0.96 -6.79
CA LEU A 49 -12.55 -1.90 -6.09
C LEU A 49 -12.62 -1.69 -4.58
N ARG A 50 -12.89 -2.77 -3.86
CA ARG A 50 -12.98 -2.77 -2.40
C ARG A 50 -12.09 -3.83 -1.82
N ARG A 51 -11.31 -3.44 -0.82
CA ARG A 51 -10.52 -4.37 -0.02
C ARG A 51 -11.13 -4.45 1.38
N HIS A 52 -11.44 -5.66 1.79
CA HIS A 52 -11.87 -5.97 3.14
C HIS A 52 -10.67 -6.53 3.91
N ASP A 53 -10.42 -6.02 5.10
CA ASP A 53 -9.37 -6.54 5.97
C ASP A 53 -9.73 -7.92 6.55
N LYS A 54 -8.77 -8.57 7.16
CA LYS A 54 -8.97 -9.90 7.74
C LYS A 54 -9.99 -9.89 8.87
N GLU A 55 -10.10 -8.78 9.61
CA GLU A 55 -11.06 -8.66 10.71
C GLU A 55 -12.50 -8.61 10.18
N ALA A 56 -12.74 -7.86 9.10
CA ALA A 56 -14.07 -7.84 8.46
C ALA A 56 -14.48 -9.24 7.94
N LEU A 57 -13.53 -9.99 7.37
CA LEU A 57 -13.78 -11.36 6.92
C LEU A 57 -14.06 -12.32 8.09
N ARG A 58 -13.31 -12.19 9.19
CA ARG A 58 -13.49 -12.99 10.42
C ARG A 58 -14.84 -12.72 11.06
N GLU A 59 -15.21 -11.45 11.23
CA GLU A 59 -16.51 -11.08 11.80
C GLU A 59 -17.66 -11.56 10.92
N GLU A 60 -17.50 -11.50 9.59
CA GLU A 60 -18.52 -12.01 8.69
C GLU A 60 -18.61 -13.55 8.72
N LEU A 61 -17.49 -14.25 8.95
CA LEU A 61 -17.47 -15.69 9.17
C LEU A 61 -18.20 -16.08 10.45
N ILE A 62 -18.01 -15.34 11.55
CA ILE A 62 -18.76 -15.56 12.81
C ILE A 62 -20.26 -15.30 12.61
N ARG A 63 -20.65 -14.27 11.85
CA ARG A 63 -22.06 -14.05 11.48
C ARG A 63 -22.63 -15.22 10.70
N GLY A 64 -21.86 -15.75 9.74
CA GLY A 64 -22.23 -16.94 8.98
C GLY A 64 -22.37 -18.18 9.87
N LEU A 65 -21.43 -18.39 10.81
CA LEU A 65 -21.53 -19.45 11.81
C LEU A 65 -22.83 -19.34 12.61
N SER A 66 -23.13 -18.15 13.14
CA SER A 66 -24.32 -17.89 13.94
C SER A 66 -25.63 -18.08 13.15
N ALA A 67 -25.61 -17.86 11.84
CA ALA A 67 -26.79 -17.99 10.99
C ALA A 67 -27.02 -19.42 10.48
N LEU A 68 -25.95 -20.23 10.37
CA LEU A 68 -26.03 -21.56 9.74
C LEU A 68 -25.96 -22.72 10.75
N SER A 69 -25.53 -22.45 12.00
CA SER A 69 -25.30 -23.47 13.02
C SER A 69 -26.27 -23.34 14.18
N SER A 70 -26.40 -24.41 14.98
CA SER A 70 -27.15 -24.38 16.23
C SER A 70 -26.45 -23.50 17.28
N PRO A 71 -27.19 -22.97 18.30
CA PRO A 71 -26.61 -22.18 19.38
C PRO A 71 -25.45 -22.89 20.08
N ASP A 72 -25.57 -24.20 20.33
CA ASP A 72 -24.55 -25.01 20.98
C ASP A 72 -23.27 -25.10 20.13
N GLU A 73 -23.40 -25.19 18.82
CA GLU A 73 -22.26 -25.19 17.89
C GLU A 73 -21.58 -23.82 17.86
N VAL A 74 -22.35 -22.73 17.88
CA VAL A 74 -21.82 -21.37 17.94
C VAL A 74 -21.04 -21.15 19.24
N GLU A 75 -21.62 -21.52 20.39
CA GLU A 75 -20.98 -21.41 21.70
C GLU A 75 -19.65 -22.21 21.75
N ARG A 76 -19.62 -23.35 21.06
CA ARG A 76 -18.41 -24.18 20.95
C ARG A 76 -17.36 -23.57 20.02
N TRP A 77 -17.74 -23.15 18.82
CA TRP A 77 -16.80 -22.86 17.74
C TRP A 77 -16.33 -21.40 17.67
N GLU A 78 -17.16 -20.44 18.05
CA GLU A 78 -16.76 -19.03 18.02
C GLU A 78 -15.50 -18.74 18.86
N PRO A 79 -15.41 -19.15 20.14
CA PRO A 79 -14.20 -18.89 20.93
C PRO A 79 -12.96 -19.63 20.40
N LEU A 80 -13.13 -20.84 19.85
CA LEU A 80 -12.03 -21.62 19.26
C LEU A 80 -11.49 -20.97 17.99
N LEU A 81 -12.36 -20.46 17.11
CA LEU A 81 -11.96 -19.72 15.92
C LEU A 81 -11.20 -18.44 16.29
N ARG A 82 -11.72 -17.67 17.24
CA ARG A 82 -11.06 -16.44 17.70
C ARG A 82 -9.68 -16.73 18.31
N GLN A 83 -9.57 -17.72 19.17
CA GLN A 83 -8.30 -18.15 19.76
C GLN A 83 -7.29 -18.60 18.69
N HIS A 84 -7.73 -19.38 17.71
CA HIS A 84 -6.89 -19.83 16.61
C HIS A 84 -6.37 -18.64 15.79
N TRP A 85 -7.22 -17.65 15.48
CA TRP A 85 -6.80 -16.46 14.72
C TRP A 85 -5.82 -15.58 15.50
N GLU A 86 -6.05 -15.39 16.80
CA GLU A 86 -5.13 -14.65 17.67
C GLU A 86 -3.74 -15.32 17.69
N ALA A 87 -3.70 -16.63 17.92
CA ALA A 87 -2.45 -17.37 17.93
C ALA A 87 -1.74 -17.33 16.57
N LYS A 88 -2.50 -17.42 15.47
CA LYS A 88 -1.95 -17.29 14.11
C LYS A 88 -1.38 -15.91 13.85
N ASP A 89 -2.06 -14.85 14.32
CA ASP A 89 -1.60 -13.46 14.16
C ASP A 89 -0.32 -13.17 14.96
N GLU A 90 -0.20 -13.75 16.16
CA GLU A 90 1.02 -13.66 16.97
C GLU A 90 2.17 -14.40 16.29
N PHE A 91 1.93 -15.63 15.82
CA PHE A 91 2.91 -16.41 15.09
C PHE A 91 3.40 -15.69 13.82
N ASP A 92 2.49 -15.17 12.98
CA ASP A 92 2.83 -14.44 11.75
C ASP A 92 3.60 -13.13 12.04
N LYS A 93 3.45 -12.56 13.24
CA LYS A 93 4.22 -11.40 13.67
C LYS A 93 5.63 -11.80 14.12
N GLU A 94 5.75 -12.84 14.91
CA GLU A 94 7.05 -13.34 15.38
C GLU A 94 7.90 -13.86 14.21
N ASP A 95 7.31 -14.59 13.25
CA ASP A 95 7.97 -15.10 12.05
C ASP A 95 8.52 -13.96 11.17
N ARG A 96 7.80 -12.84 11.07
CA ARG A 96 8.28 -11.62 10.36
C ARG A 96 9.45 -10.92 11.03
N ASP A 97 9.53 -11.01 12.36
CA ASP A 97 10.58 -10.36 13.15
C ASP A 97 11.83 -11.26 13.29
N ALA A 98 11.73 -12.54 12.91
CA ALA A 98 12.83 -13.51 12.92
C ALA A 98 13.66 -13.39 11.63
N GLU A 99 14.77 -12.66 11.70
CA GLU A 99 15.61 -12.30 10.53
C GLU A 99 16.41 -13.47 9.94
N ASP A 100 16.51 -14.67 10.43
CA ASP A 100 17.28 -15.79 9.85
C ASP A 100 17.04 -17.14 10.58
N GLY A 101 15.80 -17.43 10.96
CA GLY A 101 15.46 -18.68 11.64
C GLY A 101 15.08 -19.83 10.70
N GLU A 102 15.26 -21.07 11.16
CA GLU A 102 14.61 -22.21 10.50
C GLU A 102 13.09 -22.00 10.51
N PRO A 103 12.38 -22.39 9.41
CA PRO A 103 10.94 -22.21 9.33
C PRO A 103 10.23 -22.95 10.49
N VAL A 104 9.63 -22.19 11.37
CA VAL A 104 8.87 -22.74 12.50
C VAL A 104 7.48 -23.10 12.00
N THR A 105 7.05 -24.34 12.26
CA THR A 105 5.70 -24.77 11.91
C THR A 105 4.70 -24.25 12.95
N PHE A 106 3.66 -23.56 12.51
CA PHE A 106 2.57 -23.16 13.39
C PHE A 106 1.83 -24.39 13.93
N VAL A 107 1.73 -24.48 15.26
CA VAL A 107 0.92 -25.49 15.94
C VAL A 107 -0.25 -24.76 16.62
N PRO A 108 -1.47 -24.88 16.09
CA PRO A 108 -2.61 -24.17 16.64
C PRO A 108 -2.97 -24.67 18.03
N PRO A 109 -3.32 -23.77 18.95
CA PRO A 109 -3.97 -24.15 20.19
C PRO A 109 -5.39 -24.64 19.90
N GLY A 110 -5.80 -25.79 20.46
CA GLY A 110 -7.18 -26.29 20.34
C GLY A 110 -7.41 -27.24 19.15
N PRO A 111 -8.47 -27.05 18.36
CA PRO A 111 -8.80 -27.93 17.23
C PRO A 111 -7.70 -27.97 16.19
N SER A 112 -7.61 -29.08 15.47
CA SER A 112 -6.66 -29.23 14.37
C SER A 112 -6.94 -28.19 13.27
N GLU A 113 -5.91 -27.85 12.50
CA GLU A 113 -6.04 -26.97 11.32
C GLU A 113 -7.11 -27.50 10.35
N ASP A 114 -7.19 -28.83 10.17
CA ASP A 114 -8.19 -29.47 9.29
C ASP A 114 -9.63 -29.24 9.77
N GLU A 115 -9.88 -29.27 11.09
CA GLU A 115 -11.21 -28.98 11.65
C GLU A 115 -11.58 -27.52 11.44
N ILE A 116 -10.67 -26.58 11.71
CA ILE A 116 -10.85 -25.14 11.45
C ILE A 116 -11.14 -24.88 9.97
N GLN A 117 -10.36 -25.48 9.07
CA GLN A 117 -10.57 -25.34 7.64
C GLN A 117 -11.90 -25.92 7.18
N THR A 118 -12.32 -27.06 7.74
CA THR A 118 -13.59 -27.69 7.38
C THR A 118 -14.77 -26.80 7.74
N ILE A 119 -14.79 -26.22 8.94
CA ILE A 119 -15.86 -25.31 9.38
C ILE A 119 -15.83 -24.03 8.56
N THR A 120 -14.67 -23.42 8.40
CA THR A 120 -14.50 -22.19 7.61
C THR A 120 -14.98 -22.41 6.17
N ARG A 121 -14.63 -23.54 5.56
CA ARG A 121 -15.10 -23.90 4.21
C ARG A 121 -16.60 -24.08 4.15
N GLY A 122 -17.20 -24.81 5.11
CA GLY A 122 -18.63 -25.01 5.17
C GLY A 122 -19.41 -23.69 5.28
N ILE A 123 -18.91 -22.75 6.09
CA ILE A 123 -19.52 -21.42 6.20
C ILE A 123 -19.32 -20.64 4.89
N HIS A 124 -18.11 -20.64 4.33
CA HIS A 124 -17.81 -19.95 3.08
C HIS A 124 -18.69 -20.43 1.92
N GLU A 125 -18.92 -21.74 1.82
CA GLU A 125 -19.79 -22.31 0.76
C GLU A 125 -21.26 -21.94 0.92
N ASN A 126 -21.74 -21.76 2.14
CA ASN A 126 -23.16 -21.57 2.43
C ASN A 126 -23.54 -20.13 2.83
N TRP A 127 -22.58 -19.25 3.14
CA TRP A 127 -22.83 -17.87 3.53
C TRP A 127 -22.49 -16.88 2.40
N ALA A 128 -23.54 -16.38 1.72
CA ALA A 128 -23.40 -15.56 0.52
C ALA A 128 -22.60 -14.25 0.75
N GLN A 129 -22.75 -13.65 1.94
CA GLN A 129 -22.09 -12.38 2.24
C GLN A 129 -20.57 -12.56 2.38
N LEU A 130 -20.10 -13.64 3.02
CA LEU A 130 -18.68 -13.96 3.12
C LEU A 130 -18.07 -14.20 1.72
N ARG A 131 -18.79 -14.94 0.85
CA ARG A 131 -18.36 -15.12 -0.54
C ARG A 131 -18.24 -13.81 -1.29
N LYS A 132 -19.14 -12.86 -1.05
CA LYS A 132 -19.06 -11.53 -1.67
C LYS A 132 -17.81 -10.78 -1.23
N LEU A 133 -17.53 -10.71 0.08
CA LEU A 133 -16.32 -10.06 0.59
C LEU A 133 -15.05 -10.72 0.04
N ALA A 134 -15.02 -12.06 -0.02
CA ALA A 134 -13.90 -12.79 -0.60
C ALA A 134 -13.74 -12.51 -2.11
N ALA A 135 -14.83 -12.42 -2.86
CA ALA A 135 -14.81 -12.06 -4.28
C ALA A 135 -14.32 -10.62 -4.49
N ASP A 136 -14.77 -9.66 -3.68
CA ASP A 136 -14.31 -8.27 -3.73
C ASP A 136 -12.78 -8.21 -3.51
N ASN A 137 -12.25 -8.96 -2.54
CA ASN A 137 -10.81 -9.03 -2.29
C ASN A 137 -10.04 -9.70 -3.45
N LEU A 138 -10.60 -10.72 -4.08
CA LEU A 138 -10.00 -11.38 -5.23
C LEU A 138 -9.89 -10.40 -6.42
N ILE A 139 -10.97 -9.66 -6.70
CA ILE A 139 -10.99 -8.64 -7.76
C ILE A 139 -10.00 -7.53 -7.42
N PHE A 140 -10.00 -7.03 -6.17
CA PHE A 140 -9.05 -6.03 -5.73
C PHE A 140 -7.59 -6.47 -5.94
N ASN A 141 -7.24 -7.69 -5.52
CA ASN A 141 -5.87 -8.20 -5.64
C ASN A 141 -5.43 -8.38 -7.10
N ARG A 142 -6.37 -8.58 -8.02
CA ARG A 142 -6.08 -8.70 -9.46
C ARG A 142 -5.94 -7.35 -10.14
N GLU A 143 -6.82 -6.40 -9.86
CA GLU A 143 -6.93 -5.15 -10.62
C GLU A 143 -6.11 -3.99 -10.01
N ALA A 144 -6.04 -3.91 -8.67
CA ALA A 144 -5.34 -2.82 -7.97
C ALA A 144 -3.84 -2.70 -8.33
N PRO A 145 -3.08 -3.78 -8.58
CA PRO A 145 -1.70 -3.69 -9.03
C PRO A 145 -1.54 -2.89 -10.34
N ALA A 146 -2.37 -3.16 -11.35
CA ALA A 146 -2.34 -2.45 -12.62
C ALA A 146 -2.64 -0.96 -12.45
N LEU A 147 -3.63 -0.61 -11.61
CA LEU A 147 -3.95 0.79 -11.29
C LEU A 147 -2.79 1.49 -10.58
N LEU A 148 -2.15 0.84 -9.60
CA LEU A 148 -1.00 1.41 -8.89
C LEU A 148 0.16 1.69 -9.85
N ILE A 149 0.54 0.69 -10.65
CA ILE A 149 1.60 0.81 -11.65
C ILE A 149 1.27 1.95 -12.62
N SER A 150 0.01 2.05 -13.09
CA SER A 150 -0.43 3.07 -14.06
C SER A 150 -0.20 4.51 -13.60
N VAL A 151 -0.18 4.75 -12.29
CA VAL A 151 0.04 6.08 -11.69
C VAL A 151 1.53 6.39 -11.52
N VAL A 152 2.35 5.38 -11.19
CA VAL A 152 3.77 5.55 -10.84
C VAL A 152 4.69 5.42 -12.05
N LEU A 153 4.30 4.61 -13.03
CA LEU A 153 5.10 4.33 -14.20
C LEU A 153 5.09 5.53 -15.16
N SER A 154 6.28 6.01 -15.52
CA SER A 154 6.47 7.17 -16.40
C SER A 154 7.01 6.81 -17.79
N GLY A 155 7.29 5.54 -18.03
CA GLY A 155 7.74 5.04 -19.32
C GLY A 155 8.34 3.64 -19.25
N TRP A 156 8.48 3.01 -20.42
CA TRP A 156 9.24 1.78 -20.59
C TRP A 156 9.92 1.70 -21.96
N SER A 157 10.81 0.76 -22.11
CA SER A 157 11.45 0.38 -23.36
C SER A 157 11.72 -1.14 -23.37
N GLY A 158 11.97 -1.72 -24.54
CA GLY A 158 12.24 -3.15 -24.67
C GLY A 158 11.00 -4.03 -24.73
N LEU A 159 9.81 -3.45 -24.96
CA LEU A 159 8.54 -4.16 -25.14
C LEU A 159 7.90 -3.77 -26.47
N SER A 160 7.00 -4.61 -27.00
CA SER A 160 6.29 -4.36 -28.26
C SER A 160 5.23 -3.28 -28.11
N THR A 161 4.56 -3.21 -26.97
CA THR A 161 3.56 -2.18 -26.67
C THR A 161 4.24 -0.82 -26.44
N PRO A 162 3.90 0.22 -27.21
CA PRO A 162 4.44 1.56 -26.99
C PRO A 162 3.88 2.17 -25.70
N PHE A 163 4.72 2.94 -25.00
CA PHE A 163 4.26 3.71 -23.86
C PHE A 163 3.26 4.78 -24.27
N ALA A 164 2.10 4.80 -23.62
CA ALA A 164 1.09 5.84 -23.79
C ALA A 164 0.53 6.24 -22.41
N SER A 165 0.38 7.54 -22.18
CA SER A 165 -0.26 8.04 -20.96
C SER A 165 -1.27 9.13 -21.30
N ARG A 166 -2.37 9.17 -20.55
CA ARG A 166 -3.38 10.22 -20.59
C ARG A 166 -3.48 10.87 -19.21
N GLU A 167 -3.39 12.20 -19.18
CA GLU A 167 -3.53 12.95 -17.93
C GLU A 167 -2.64 12.42 -16.78
N GLY A 168 -1.47 11.87 -17.12
CA GLY A 168 -0.52 11.32 -16.16
C GLY A 168 -0.88 9.94 -15.59
N THR A 169 -1.77 9.19 -16.24
CA THR A 169 -2.09 7.79 -15.96
C THR A 169 -2.00 6.98 -17.24
N ILE A 170 -1.60 5.74 -17.14
CA ILE A 170 -1.60 4.81 -18.27
C ILE A 170 -3.00 4.21 -18.36
N PRO A 171 -3.65 4.19 -19.54
CA PRO A 171 -4.94 3.52 -19.73
C PRO A 171 -4.86 2.03 -19.38
N LEU A 172 -5.92 1.47 -18.81
CA LEU A 172 -5.94 0.05 -18.40
C LEU A 172 -5.74 -0.91 -19.57
N ASP A 173 -6.30 -0.59 -20.74
CA ASP A 173 -6.07 -1.39 -21.97
C ASP A 173 -4.60 -1.43 -22.39
N THR A 174 -3.84 -0.40 -22.04
CA THR A 174 -2.38 -0.35 -22.27
C THR A 174 -1.66 -1.14 -21.17
N MET A 175 -2.17 -1.17 -19.94
CA MET A 175 -1.64 -2.01 -18.87
C MET A 175 -1.87 -3.50 -19.15
N ASP A 176 -3.03 -3.88 -19.70
CA ASP A 176 -3.32 -5.26 -20.10
C ASP A 176 -2.36 -5.74 -21.22
N LYS A 177 -2.04 -4.86 -22.16
CA LYS A 177 -1.06 -5.16 -23.22
C LYS A 177 0.36 -5.28 -22.65
N LEU A 178 0.71 -4.43 -21.69
CA LEU A 178 1.98 -4.50 -20.99
C LEU A 178 2.15 -5.85 -20.27
N ASP A 179 1.13 -6.28 -19.52
CA ASP A 179 1.12 -7.56 -18.83
C ASP A 179 1.23 -8.73 -19.82
N SER A 180 0.49 -8.65 -20.94
CA SER A 180 0.57 -9.65 -22.01
C SER A 180 1.95 -9.72 -22.65
N ASP A 181 2.60 -8.58 -22.90
CA ASP A 181 3.96 -8.53 -23.45
C ASP A 181 4.99 -9.15 -22.49
N LEU A 182 4.86 -8.86 -21.19
CA LEU A 182 5.73 -9.44 -20.16
C LEU A 182 5.54 -10.95 -20.05
N THR A 183 4.30 -11.41 -20.03
CA THR A 183 3.96 -12.83 -19.98
C THR A 183 4.51 -13.56 -21.20
N ALA A 184 4.33 -13.02 -22.41
CA ALA A 184 4.85 -13.62 -23.64
C ALA A 184 6.39 -13.71 -23.62
N LEU A 185 7.06 -12.67 -23.10
CA LEU A 185 8.52 -12.66 -22.98
C LEU A 185 9.02 -13.70 -21.96
N GLU A 186 8.31 -13.87 -20.85
CA GLU A 186 8.62 -14.89 -19.86
C GLU A 186 8.44 -16.30 -20.41
N GLU A 187 7.34 -16.56 -21.13
CA GLU A 187 7.07 -17.86 -21.78
C GLU A 187 8.12 -18.20 -22.85
N GLU A 188 8.51 -17.23 -23.68
CA GLU A 188 9.55 -17.41 -24.72
C GLU A 188 10.89 -17.87 -24.10
N HIS A 189 11.19 -17.41 -22.87
CA HIS A 189 12.44 -17.72 -22.17
C HIS A 189 12.29 -18.84 -21.12
N GLY A 190 11.15 -19.52 -21.07
CA GLY A 190 10.89 -20.64 -20.13
C GLY A 190 10.82 -20.20 -18.66
N LEU A 191 10.47 -18.96 -18.43
CA LEU A 191 10.28 -18.38 -17.10
C LEU A 191 8.82 -18.54 -16.64
N LYS A 192 8.59 -18.37 -15.34
CA LYS A 192 7.24 -18.46 -14.77
C LYS A 192 6.42 -17.21 -15.16
N PRO A 193 5.30 -17.36 -15.88
CA PRO A 193 4.44 -16.25 -16.28
C PRO A 193 3.95 -15.41 -15.09
N GLY A 194 3.93 -14.09 -15.27
CA GLY A 194 3.46 -13.12 -14.29
C GLY A 194 4.48 -12.70 -13.23
N THR A 195 5.69 -13.28 -13.22
CA THR A 195 6.73 -12.93 -12.24
C THR A 195 7.22 -11.49 -12.44
N ALA A 196 7.51 -11.09 -13.66
CA ALA A 196 8.00 -9.75 -13.98
C ALA A 196 6.97 -8.65 -13.64
N PHE A 197 5.68 -8.92 -13.85
CA PHE A 197 4.62 -7.99 -13.46
C PHE A 197 4.52 -7.83 -11.94
N VAL A 198 4.67 -8.92 -11.17
CA VAL A 198 4.72 -8.87 -9.70
C VAL A 198 5.94 -8.10 -9.21
N GLU A 199 7.13 -8.32 -9.80
CA GLU A 199 8.34 -7.56 -9.46
C GLU A 199 8.15 -6.06 -9.76
N LEU A 200 7.55 -5.71 -10.90
CA LEU A 200 7.20 -4.34 -11.25
C LEU A 200 6.21 -3.72 -10.26
N TYR A 201 5.20 -4.49 -9.83
CA TYR A 201 4.24 -4.04 -8.81
C TYR A 201 4.91 -3.76 -7.47
N ILE A 202 5.82 -4.64 -7.02
CA ILE A 202 6.57 -4.43 -5.78
C ILE A 202 7.42 -3.16 -5.87
N ALA A 203 8.14 -2.97 -6.97
CA ALA A 203 8.94 -1.76 -7.19
C ALA A 203 8.07 -0.50 -7.23
N ALA A 204 6.92 -0.56 -7.91
CA ALA A 204 5.95 0.54 -7.96
C ALA A 204 5.33 0.84 -6.59
N THR A 205 5.05 -0.18 -5.77
CA THR A 205 4.53 -0.03 -4.41
C THR A 205 5.52 0.73 -3.52
N ASN A 206 6.80 0.40 -3.61
CA ASN A 206 7.86 1.11 -2.89
C ASN A 206 7.96 2.59 -3.29
N ARG A 207 7.60 2.93 -4.54
CA ARG A 207 7.56 4.31 -5.04
C ARG A 207 6.25 5.04 -4.71
N MET A 208 5.16 4.31 -4.56
CA MET A 208 3.86 4.85 -4.16
C MET A 208 3.84 5.19 -2.67
N PHE A 209 4.34 4.30 -1.82
CA PHE A 209 4.28 4.38 -0.36
C PHE A 209 5.69 4.54 0.21
N LEU A 210 6.25 5.74 0.06
CA LEU A 210 7.52 6.07 0.71
C LEU A 210 7.37 5.91 2.23
N SER A 211 8.40 5.39 2.91
CA SER A 211 8.38 5.32 4.36
C SER A 211 8.26 6.73 4.97
N ALA A 212 7.62 6.84 6.14
CA ALA A 212 7.46 8.11 6.85
C ALA A 212 8.79 8.84 7.10
N ASP A 213 9.90 8.10 7.19
CA ASP A 213 11.26 8.64 7.33
C ASP A 213 11.79 9.23 6.03
N ALA A 214 11.47 8.64 4.88
CA ALA A 214 11.79 9.19 3.58
C ALA A 214 10.98 10.47 3.28
N GLU A 215 9.72 10.57 3.75
CA GLU A 215 8.90 11.79 3.64
C GLU A 215 9.45 12.95 4.47
N LYS A 216 9.94 12.69 5.68
CA LYS A 216 10.53 13.74 6.55
C LYS A 216 11.80 14.33 5.96
N ASN A 217 12.62 13.52 5.30
CA ASN A 217 13.87 13.97 4.70
C ASN A 217 13.67 14.72 3.37
N SER A 218 12.52 14.53 2.68
CA SER A 218 12.21 15.24 1.43
C SER A 218 11.53 16.60 1.61
N SER A 219 11.10 16.96 2.83
CA SER A 219 10.31 18.17 3.10
C SER A 219 11.08 19.34 3.75
N SER A 220 12.37 19.18 4.06
CA SER A 220 13.20 20.28 4.55
C SER A 220 14.03 20.86 3.40
N PRO A 221 13.72 22.06 2.90
CA PRO A 221 14.67 22.76 2.05
C PRO A 221 15.95 23.00 2.86
N ALA A 222 17.10 22.66 2.27
CA ALA A 222 18.38 23.01 2.86
C ALA A 222 18.41 24.51 3.17
N PRO A 223 18.84 24.92 4.39
CA PRO A 223 18.95 26.34 4.68
C PRO A 223 19.89 26.99 3.67
N SER A 224 19.37 27.97 2.95
CA SER A 224 20.16 28.77 2.01
C SER A 224 21.36 29.40 2.75
N PRO A 225 22.58 29.35 2.21
CA PRO A 225 23.77 29.87 2.89
C PRO A 225 23.86 31.41 2.97
N THR A 226 22.75 32.14 2.78
CA THR A 226 22.76 33.59 2.61
C THR A 226 22.24 34.40 3.81
N ASP A 227 21.91 33.76 4.94
CA ASP A 227 21.47 34.49 6.14
C ASP A 227 22.47 34.38 7.31
N GLN A 228 23.72 34.68 7.03
CA GLN A 228 24.65 35.14 8.07
C GLN A 228 24.66 36.67 8.07
N GLN A 229 23.73 37.24 8.80
CA GLN A 229 23.73 38.67 9.12
C GLN A 229 24.83 38.91 10.17
N PRO A 230 25.78 39.86 9.92
CA PRO A 230 26.84 40.13 10.90
C PRO A 230 26.25 40.82 12.13
N SER A 231 26.53 40.25 13.29
CA SER A 231 26.31 40.81 14.61
C SER A 231 27.12 42.08 14.79
N THR A 232 26.44 43.22 14.80
CA THR A 232 27.03 44.49 15.25
C THR A 232 26.58 44.76 16.70
N ASN A 233 27.53 44.58 17.62
CA ASN A 233 27.47 45.09 18.98
C ASN A 233 27.56 46.64 18.94
N GLY A 234 26.59 47.32 19.59
CA GLY A 234 26.67 48.73 19.91
C GLY A 234 25.86 49.03 21.17
N PRO A 235 26.32 49.91 22.06
CA PRO A 235 25.97 49.92 23.47
C PRO A 235 24.73 50.70 23.84
N ALA A 236 24.27 50.42 25.06
CA ALA A 236 23.14 50.95 25.81
C ALA A 236 23.04 52.48 25.82
N SER A 237 21.78 53.05 25.83
CA SER A 237 21.47 54.26 26.57
C SER A 237 19.95 54.33 26.90
N THR A 238 19.68 54.21 28.13
CA THR A 238 18.76 54.91 29.06
C THR A 238 17.53 55.69 28.58
N ALA A 239 16.43 55.39 29.29
CA ALA A 239 15.45 56.26 29.93
C ALA A 239 14.36 56.99 29.12
N GLY A 240 13.14 56.91 29.64
CA GLY A 240 12.11 57.92 29.51
C GLY A 240 10.68 57.39 29.38
N THR A 241 10.03 57.06 30.47
CA THR A 241 8.84 57.63 31.06
C THR A 241 7.57 57.76 30.20
N SER A 242 6.51 57.07 30.63
CA SER A 242 5.13 57.53 30.94
C SER A 242 4.22 57.98 29.80
N THR A 243 3.07 57.44 29.58
CA THR A 243 1.76 57.85 30.12
C THR A 243 0.60 57.13 29.44
N ALA A 244 -0.36 56.84 30.21
CA ALA A 244 -1.68 56.30 30.05
C ALA A 244 -2.62 57.07 29.09
N SER A 245 -3.66 56.40 28.67
CA SER A 245 -5.11 56.71 28.58
C SER A 245 -5.73 56.01 27.38
N ALA A 246 -6.58 55.09 27.55
CA ALA A 246 -7.96 55.05 28.00
C ALA A 246 -8.97 55.13 26.82
N ILE A 247 -9.81 54.09 26.75
CA ILE A 247 -11.25 54.06 26.52
C ILE A 247 -11.78 54.37 25.09
N SER A 248 -12.45 53.37 24.45
CA SER A 248 -13.90 53.31 24.25
C SER A 248 -14.30 52.25 23.24
N GLU A 249 -15.07 51.30 23.69
CA GLU A 249 -16.13 50.67 22.90
C GLU A 249 -17.26 51.69 22.66
N PRO A 250 -18.14 51.50 21.66
CA PRO A 250 -19.28 50.60 21.83
C PRO A 250 -19.85 49.92 20.55
N THR A 251 -20.51 48.79 20.80
CA THR A 251 -21.59 48.09 20.14
C THR A 251 -22.84 48.97 19.83
N PRO A 252 -23.97 48.46 19.22
CA PRO A 252 -24.24 47.64 18.04
C PRO A 252 -25.43 48.17 17.17
N ALA A 253 -26.08 47.27 16.38
CA ALA A 253 -27.39 47.33 15.70
C ALA A 253 -27.34 47.75 14.21
N SER A 254 -27.89 47.01 13.28
CA SER A 254 -29.18 46.36 13.10
C SER A 254 -29.05 45.26 12.05
#